data_81346ed27b9c9887880aa141797f5c75
#
_entry.id   81346ed27b9c9887880aa141797f5c75
#
_cell.length_a   1.000
_cell.length_b   1.000
_cell.length_c   1.000
_cell.angle_alpha   90.00
_cell.angle_beta   90.00
_cell.angle_gamma   90.00
#
_symmetry.space_group_name_H-M   'P 1'
#
loop_
_entity.id
_entity.type
_entity.pdbx_description
1 polymer ?
#
loop_
_entity_poly.entity_id
_entity_poly.type
_entity_poly.pdbx_seq_one_letter_code
_entity_poly.pdbx_strand_id
1 'polypeptide(L)'
;MHKVLIIDDHPLICDQYKIALQEVMTENEQLKMRIESAGDCDSAREKIKNTWTESGWDLVLLDIRLPPSKDRRVLSGEDLGEMIRKNHPLAKIIIATTFNDNYRIQNIFRSINPEGFLIKNDLDTKELVNAILKIMQGGFHYSNTVSNLLRKQMSTNINIDKKDRQILYELSLGTKTKDLPKIVPLSIAGIEKRKRILKEIFDVEDQGDKALILKARELGFI
;
A
#
# COMPACT_ATOMS: atom_id res chain seq x y z
N MET A 1 -8.09 15.57 19.76
CA MET A 1 -8.43 15.78 18.33
C MET A 1 -7.54 14.83 17.54
N HIS A 2 -8.14 13.90 16.79
CA HIS A 2 -7.41 12.90 16.01
C HIS A 2 -6.86 13.51 14.71
N LYS A 3 -5.62 13.17 14.36
CA LYS A 3 -4.99 13.57 13.10
C LYS A 3 -5.21 12.49 12.06
N VAL A 4 -5.86 12.84 10.95
CA VAL A 4 -6.19 11.93 9.86
C VAL A 4 -5.45 12.36 8.59
N LEU A 5 -4.76 11.42 7.95
CA LEU A 5 -4.10 11.65 6.66
C LEU A 5 -4.78 10.80 5.58
N ILE A 6 -5.23 11.45 4.51
CA ILE A 6 -5.73 10.80 3.30
C ILE A 6 -4.62 10.84 2.25
N ILE A 7 -4.26 9.69 1.69
CA ILE A 7 -3.25 9.56 0.64
C ILE A 7 -3.88 8.85 -0.55
N ASP A 8 -4.24 9.61 -1.57
CA ASP A 8 -4.89 9.11 -2.79
C ASP A 8 -4.73 10.15 -3.91
N ASP A 9 -4.40 9.72 -5.13
CA ASP A 9 -4.20 10.60 -6.28
C ASP A 9 -5.50 10.95 -7.02
N HIS A 10 -6.65 10.39 -6.58
CA HIS A 10 -7.96 10.64 -7.15
C HIS A 10 -8.76 11.64 -6.30
N PRO A 11 -8.95 12.91 -6.74
CA PRO A 11 -9.64 13.94 -5.94
C PRO A 11 -11.06 13.53 -5.50
N LEU A 12 -11.83 12.87 -6.37
CA LEU A 12 -13.19 12.43 -6.05
C LEU A 12 -13.21 11.39 -4.91
N ILE A 13 -12.23 10.51 -4.86
CA ILE A 13 -12.09 9.53 -3.78
C ILE A 13 -11.70 10.23 -2.48
N CYS A 14 -10.77 11.18 -2.54
CA CYS A 14 -10.44 12.01 -1.37
C CYS A 14 -11.67 12.72 -0.79
N ASP A 15 -12.56 13.24 -1.64
CA ASP A 15 -13.78 13.90 -1.19
C ASP A 15 -14.79 12.93 -0.58
N GLN A 16 -14.91 11.71 -1.13
CA GLN A 16 -15.72 10.65 -0.51
C GLN A 16 -15.19 10.28 0.89
N TYR A 17 -13.87 10.19 1.07
CA TYR A 17 -13.26 9.94 2.38
C TYR A 17 -13.54 11.08 3.36
N LYS A 18 -13.46 12.34 2.93
CA LYS A 18 -13.79 13.50 3.78
C LYS A 18 -15.27 13.48 4.22
N ILE A 19 -16.19 13.15 3.30
CA ILE A 19 -17.62 13.02 3.60
C ILE A 19 -17.83 11.93 4.66
N ALA A 20 -17.26 10.75 4.47
CA ALA A 20 -17.37 9.66 5.43
C ALA A 20 -16.79 10.02 6.81
N LEU A 21 -15.63 10.71 6.85
CA LEU A 21 -15.04 11.19 8.10
C LEU A 21 -15.91 12.24 8.79
N GLN A 22 -16.60 13.10 8.04
CA GLN A 22 -17.56 14.06 8.58
C GLN A 22 -18.79 13.35 9.18
N GLU A 23 -19.29 12.31 8.50
CA GLU A 23 -20.40 11.48 9.00
C GLU A 23 -20.00 10.78 10.30
N VAL A 24 -18.80 10.19 10.37
CA VAL A 24 -18.23 9.61 11.60
C VAL A 24 -18.20 10.61 12.75
N MET A 25 -17.76 11.86 12.50
CA MET A 25 -17.75 12.93 13.53
C MET A 25 -19.16 13.36 13.94
N THR A 26 -20.14 13.25 13.06
CA THR A 26 -21.54 13.57 13.35
C THR A 26 -22.18 12.48 14.19
N GLU A 27 -21.91 11.21 13.87
CA GLU A 27 -22.41 10.04 14.63
C GLU A 27 -21.75 9.89 16.00
N ASN A 28 -20.52 10.39 16.14
CA ASN A 28 -19.75 10.32 17.38
C ASN A 28 -19.06 11.65 17.70
N GLU A 29 -19.75 12.49 18.46
CA GLU A 29 -19.28 13.84 18.87
C GLU A 29 -17.93 13.84 19.62
N GLN A 30 -17.51 12.71 20.18
CA GLN A 30 -16.23 12.57 20.87
C GLN A 30 -15.05 12.44 19.87
N LEU A 31 -15.31 12.00 18.64
CA LEU A 31 -14.33 11.84 17.58
C LEU A 31 -14.13 13.13 16.79
N LYS A 32 -13.40 14.11 17.38
CA LYS A 32 -12.97 15.30 16.64
C LYS A 32 -11.73 14.99 15.81
N MET A 33 -11.78 15.25 14.50
CA MET A 33 -10.70 14.93 13.55
C MET A 33 -10.18 16.18 12.84
N ARG A 34 -8.86 16.25 12.67
CA ARG A 34 -8.17 17.17 11.74
C ARG A 34 -7.73 16.33 10.54
N ILE A 35 -8.27 16.68 9.37
CA ILE A 35 -8.06 15.92 8.12
C ILE A 35 -7.07 16.67 7.25
N GLU A 36 -6.03 15.97 6.79
CA GLU A 36 -5.10 16.43 5.77
C GLU A 36 -5.07 15.42 4.63
N SER A 37 -4.70 15.88 3.41
CA SER A 37 -4.61 15.02 2.24
C SER A 37 -3.30 15.22 1.49
N ALA A 38 -2.84 14.16 0.82
CA ALA A 38 -1.71 14.14 -0.10
C ALA A 38 -2.12 13.37 -1.36
N GLY A 39 -1.85 13.93 -2.55
CA GLY A 39 -2.23 13.34 -3.84
C GLY A 39 -1.09 12.59 -4.54
N ASP A 40 0.08 12.47 -3.95
CA ASP A 40 1.24 11.80 -4.54
C ASP A 40 2.23 11.32 -3.46
N CYS A 41 3.18 10.48 -3.86
CA CYS A 41 4.18 9.91 -2.96
C CYS A 41 5.12 10.96 -2.34
N ASP A 42 5.43 12.06 -3.04
CA ASP A 42 6.35 13.08 -2.53
C ASP A 42 5.68 13.91 -1.42
N SER A 43 4.47 14.41 -1.65
CA SER A 43 3.68 15.17 -0.68
C SER A 43 3.29 14.32 0.54
N ALA A 44 2.94 13.04 0.33
CA ALA A 44 2.65 12.11 1.41
C ALA A 44 3.90 11.88 2.28
N ARG A 45 5.06 11.61 1.66
CA ARG A 45 6.34 11.42 2.36
C ARG A 45 6.72 12.63 3.21
N GLU A 46 6.50 13.83 2.69
CA GLU A 46 6.75 15.07 3.43
C GLU A 46 5.86 15.17 4.67
N LYS A 47 4.55 14.95 4.53
CA LYS A 47 3.60 14.97 5.65
C LYS A 47 3.91 13.91 6.72
N ILE A 48 4.29 12.71 6.30
CA ILE A 48 4.69 11.63 7.21
C ILE A 48 5.93 12.06 8.02
N LYS A 49 6.93 12.67 7.37
CA LYS A 49 8.16 13.13 8.04
C LYS A 49 7.94 14.30 8.97
N ASN A 50 7.17 15.29 8.55
CA ASN A 50 6.97 16.53 9.34
C ASN A 50 6.22 16.29 10.64
N THR A 51 5.52 15.16 10.76
CA THR A 51 4.75 14.79 11.96
C THR A 51 5.57 13.98 12.97
N TRP A 52 6.86 13.68 12.71
CA TRP A 52 7.71 12.90 13.63
C TRP A 52 7.97 13.59 14.97
N THR A 53 7.94 14.91 15.02
CA THR A 53 8.15 15.72 16.23
C THR A 53 6.87 15.90 17.05
N GLU A 54 5.73 15.47 16.55
CA GLU A 54 4.42 15.57 17.16
C GLU A 54 3.85 14.17 17.49
N SER A 55 2.62 14.11 17.99
CA SER A 55 1.93 12.85 18.36
C SER A 55 1.69 11.84 17.21
N GLY A 56 2.18 12.15 16.00
CA GLY A 56 2.00 11.30 14.84
C GLY A 56 0.61 11.40 14.20
N TRP A 57 0.30 10.43 13.32
CA TRP A 57 -1.03 10.26 12.73
C TRP A 57 -1.82 9.22 13.53
N ASP A 58 -3.10 9.49 13.79
CA ASP A 58 -4.00 8.54 14.45
C ASP A 58 -4.64 7.59 13.45
N LEU A 59 -4.97 8.11 12.26
CA LEU A 59 -5.58 7.33 11.18
C LEU A 59 -4.98 7.75 9.83
N VAL A 60 -4.70 6.76 8.99
CA VAL A 60 -4.27 7.00 7.60
C VAL A 60 -5.16 6.18 6.66
N LEU A 61 -5.80 6.87 5.72
CA LEU A 61 -6.49 6.27 4.57
C LEU A 61 -5.47 6.26 3.42
N LEU A 62 -5.09 5.08 2.93
CA LEU A 62 -3.95 4.92 2.04
C LEU A 62 -4.34 4.16 0.78
N ASP A 63 -4.20 4.81 -0.38
CA ASP A 63 -4.16 4.08 -1.65
C ASP A 63 -2.78 3.47 -1.87
N ILE A 64 -2.78 2.24 -2.36
CA ILE A 64 -1.55 1.54 -2.77
C ILE A 64 -1.11 1.95 -4.17
N ARG A 65 -2.07 2.34 -5.03
CA ARG A 65 -1.84 2.61 -6.44
C ARG A 65 -1.49 4.07 -6.69
N LEU A 66 -0.33 4.48 -6.19
CA LEU A 66 0.20 5.81 -6.39
C LEU A 66 1.38 5.81 -7.38
N PRO A 67 1.52 6.85 -8.21
CA PRO A 67 2.72 7.04 -9.02
C PRO A 67 3.97 7.15 -8.14
N PRO A 68 5.12 6.63 -8.60
CA PRO A 68 6.38 6.74 -7.87
C PRO A 68 6.79 8.19 -7.59
N SER A 69 7.50 8.39 -6.47
CA SER A 69 8.12 9.68 -6.15
C SER A 69 9.15 10.09 -7.23
N LYS A 70 9.38 11.39 -7.38
CA LYS A 70 10.31 11.94 -8.38
C LYS A 70 11.72 11.36 -8.25
N ASP A 71 12.18 11.11 -7.03
CA ASP A 71 13.48 10.49 -6.74
C ASP A 71 13.46 8.96 -6.75
N ARG A 72 12.31 8.34 -7.07
CA ARG A 72 12.08 6.89 -7.13
C ARG A 72 12.42 6.11 -5.85
N ARG A 73 12.50 6.80 -4.70
CA ARG A 73 12.73 6.16 -3.40
C ARG A 73 11.46 5.58 -2.79
N VAL A 74 10.31 6.08 -3.24
CA VAL A 74 8.97 5.59 -2.90
C VAL A 74 8.31 5.20 -4.22
N LEU A 75 8.00 3.94 -4.41
CA LEU A 75 7.49 3.42 -5.68
C LEU A 75 5.96 3.33 -5.71
N SER A 76 5.33 3.25 -4.54
CA SER A 76 3.87 3.10 -4.40
C SER A 76 3.42 3.43 -2.99
N GLY A 77 2.11 3.39 -2.75
CA GLY A 77 1.56 3.50 -1.40
C GLY A 77 2.02 2.40 -0.44
N GLU A 78 2.46 1.24 -0.94
CA GLU A 78 3.01 0.18 -0.08
C GLU A 78 4.29 0.65 0.64
N ASP A 79 5.21 1.32 -0.07
CA ASP A 79 6.40 1.91 0.56
C ASP A 79 6.05 3.00 1.59
N LEU A 80 4.98 3.78 1.32
CA LEU A 80 4.46 4.77 2.28
C LEU A 80 3.88 4.09 3.53
N GLY A 81 3.11 3.02 3.34
CA GLY A 81 2.55 2.24 4.45
C GLY A 81 3.64 1.64 5.35
N GLU A 82 4.69 1.06 4.77
CA GLU A 82 5.86 0.61 5.52
C GLU A 82 6.54 1.76 6.29
N MET A 83 6.66 2.94 5.65
CA MET A 83 7.22 4.14 6.27
C MET A 83 6.35 4.62 7.44
N ILE A 84 5.03 4.64 7.27
CA ILE A 84 4.08 5.00 8.34
C ILE A 84 4.21 4.02 9.50
N ARG A 85 4.15 2.72 9.22
CA ARG A 85 4.24 1.70 10.28
C ARG A 85 5.54 1.78 11.06
N LYS A 86 6.66 2.09 10.38
CA LYS A 86 7.97 2.27 11.03
C LYS A 86 8.04 3.52 11.91
N ASN A 87 7.49 4.64 11.46
CA ASN A 87 7.67 5.95 12.10
C ASN A 87 6.50 6.33 13.02
N HIS A 88 5.32 5.78 12.75
CA HIS A 88 4.09 5.98 13.51
C HIS A 88 3.45 4.62 13.83
N PRO A 89 4.06 3.79 14.66
CA PRO A 89 3.63 2.41 14.90
C PRO A 89 2.21 2.29 15.48
N LEU A 90 1.70 3.34 16.12
CA LEU A 90 0.35 3.39 16.68
C LEU A 90 -0.69 3.93 15.70
N ALA A 91 -0.28 4.44 14.54
CA ALA A 91 -1.20 4.91 13.52
C ALA A 91 -2.06 3.74 13.00
N LYS A 92 -3.36 3.94 12.95
CA LYS A 92 -4.28 3.01 12.32
C LYS A 92 -4.24 3.23 10.82
N ILE A 93 -4.07 2.17 10.05
CA ILE A 93 -3.97 2.25 8.59
C ILE A 93 -5.16 1.53 7.98
N ILE A 94 -5.93 2.25 7.17
CA ILE A 94 -6.96 1.69 6.28
C ILE A 94 -6.41 1.76 4.86
N ILE A 95 -6.18 0.62 4.26
CA ILE A 95 -5.86 0.53 2.85
C ILE A 95 -7.15 0.50 2.06
N ALA A 96 -7.24 1.35 1.03
CA ALA A 96 -8.33 1.33 0.07
C ALA A 96 -7.73 1.34 -1.33
N THR A 97 -7.94 0.26 -2.08
CA THR A 97 -7.30 0.08 -3.38
C THR A 97 -8.21 -0.62 -4.39
N THR A 98 -7.92 -0.47 -5.67
CA THR A 98 -8.60 -1.21 -6.75
C THR A 98 -8.04 -2.62 -6.95
N PHE A 99 -6.95 -2.98 -6.27
CA PHE A 99 -6.37 -4.32 -6.37
C PHE A 99 -7.23 -5.38 -5.69
N ASN A 100 -7.39 -6.49 -6.37
CA ASN A 100 -7.98 -7.73 -5.85
C ASN A 100 -7.03 -8.93 -6.04
N ASP A 101 -5.74 -8.67 -6.28
CA ASP A 101 -4.75 -9.73 -6.47
C ASP A 101 -4.28 -10.31 -5.14
N ASN A 102 -4.30 -11.63 -5.07
CA ASN A 102 -4.01 -12.39 -3.86
C ASN A 102 -2.61 -12.16 -3.31
N TYR A 103 -1.60 -12.17 -4.18
CA TYR A 103 -0.20 -12.07 -3.76
C TYR A 103 0.12 -10.70 -3.19
N ARG A 104 -0.41 -9.65 -3.83
CA ARG A 104 -0.18 -8.29 -3.39
C ARG A 104 -0.87 -7.99 -2.05
N ILE A 105 -2.10 -8.46 -1.88
CA ILE A 105 -2.83 -8.34 -0.60
C ILE A 105 -2.04 -8.98 0.53
N GLN A 106 -1.49 -10.20 0.32
CA GLN A 106 -0.67 -10.86 1.35
C GLN A 106 0.60 -10.08 1.71
N ASN A 107 1.32 -9.57 0.71
CA ASN A 107 2.53 -8.79 0.96
C ASN A 107 2.21 -7.55 1.79
N ILE A 108 1.12 -6.85 1.47
CA ILE A 108 0.65 -5.68 2.20
C ILE A 108 0.34 -6.05 3.66
N PHE A 109 -0.35 -7.17 3.92
CA PHE A 109 -0.61 -7.61 5.27
C PHE A 109 0.68 -7.92 6.04
N ARG A 110 1.69 -8.50 5.39
CA ARG A 110 2.98 -8.81 6.03
C ARG A 110 3.84 -7.58 6.28
N SER A 111 3.86 -6.63 5.35
CA SER A 111 4.74 -5.45 5.42
C SER A 111 4.14 -4.33 6.25
N ILE A 112 2.82 -4.12 6.15
CA ILE A 112 2.11 -2.99 6.76
C ILE A 112 1.26 -3.42 7.94
N ASN A 113 0.65 -4.62 7.88
CA ASN A 113 -0.32 -5.12 8.87
C ASN A 113 -1.43 -4.09 9.16
N PRO A 114 -2.27 -3.74 8.15
CA PRO A 114 -3.25 -2.67 8.28
C PRO A 114 -4.43 -3.11 9.15
N GLU A 115 -5.05 -2.17 9.87
CA GLU A 115 -6.27 -2.38 10.64
C GLU A 115 -7.51 -2.46 9.72
N GLY A 116 -7.45 -1.81 8.54
CA GLY A 116 -8.50 -1.88 7.51
C GLY A 116 -7.95 -2.20 6.13
N PHE A 117 -8.69 -3.03 5.37
CA PHE A 117 -8.38 -3.27 3.96
C PHE A 117 -9.65 -3.35 3.14
N LEU A 118 -9.83 -2.39 2.24
CA LEU A 118 -11.04 -2.18 1.47
C LEU A 118 -10.72 -2.22 -0.03
N ILE A 119 -11.62 -2.80 -0.81
CA ILE A 119 -11.55 -2.74 -2.28
C ILE A 119 -12.42 -1.57 -2.75
N LYS A 120 -11.83 -0.58 -3.42
CA LYS A 120 -12.52 0.67 -3.83
C LYS A 120 -13.78 0.42 -4.67
N ASN A 121 -13.78 -0.62 -5.51
CA ASN A 121 -14.93 -0.94 -6.36
C ASN A 121 -16.14 -1.48 -5.59
N ASP A 122 -15.93 -1.97 -4.37
CA ASP A 122 -16.96 -2.54 -3.50
C ASP A 122 -17.43 -1.54 -2.43
N LEU A 123 -16.76 -0.36 -2.32
CA LEU A 123 -16.99 0.61 -1.28
C LEU A 123 -18.23 1.46 -1.53
N ASP A 124 -19.14 1.45 -0.57
CA ASP A 124 -20.12 2.52 -0.37
C ASP A 124 -19.75 3.39 0.86
N THR A 125 -20.40 4.54 0.97
CA THR A 125 -20.12 5.47 2.07
C THR A 125 -20.42 4.84 3.44
N LYS A 126 -21.46 4.02 3.55
CA LYS A 126 -21.84 3.36 4.80
C LYS A 126 -20.82 2.33 5.26
N GLU A 127 -20.29 1.53 4.31
CA GLU A 127 -19.21 0.58 4.63
C GLU A 127 -17.96 1.31 5.11
N LEU A 128 -17.61 2.43 4.47
CA LEU A 128 -16.47 3.23 4.85
C LEU A 128 -16.63 3.86 6.24
N VAL A 129 -17.79 4.42 6.55
CA VAL A 129 -18.13 4.96 7.89
C VAL A 129 -18.01 3.87 8.94
N ASN A 130 -18.62 2.71 8.71
CA ASN A 130 -18.55 1.56 9.62
C ASN A 130 -17.11 1.07 9.83
N ALA A 131 -16.32 0.99 8.76
CA ALA A 131 -14.90 0.62 8.84
C ALA A 131 -14.12 1.59 9.72
N ILE A 132 -14.26 2.89 9.49
CA ILE A 132 -13.58 3.94 10.26
C ILE A 132 -13.98 3.87 11.74
N LEU A 133 -15.27 3.82 12.05
CA LEU A 133 -15.78 3.73 13.43
C LEU A 133 -15.20 2.52 14.15
N LYS A 134 -15.28 1.35 13.54
CA LYS A 134 -14.77 0.11 14.12
C LYS A 134 -13.28 0.14 14.38
N ILE A 135 -12.51 0.68 13.43
CA ILE A 135 -11.06 0.80 13.54
C ILE A 135 -10.66 1.83 14.59
N MET A 136 -11.36 2.97 14.67
CA MET A 136 -11.11 3.97 15.70
C MET A 136 -11.38 3.43 17.11
N GLN A 137 -12.29 2.48 17.27
CA GLN A 137 -12.56 1.75 18.51
C GLN A 137 -11.56 0.61 18.81
N GLY A 138 -10.52 0.43 17.96
CA GLY A 138 -9.49 -0.61 18.15
C GLY A 138 -9.80 -1.96 17.49
N GLY A 139 -10.84 -2.03 16.66
CA GLY A 139 -11.18 -3.23 15.88
C GLY A 139 -10.46 -3.27 14.52
N PHE A 140 -10.79 -4.29 13.73
CA PHE A 140 -10.32 -4.50 12.36
C PHE A 140 -11.49 -4.54 11.40
N HIS A 141 -11.30 -4.06 10.17
CA HIS A 141 -12.33 -4.16 9.13
C HIS A 141 -11.70 -4.51 7.78
N TYR A 142 -12.12 -5.62 7.19
CA TYR A 142 -11.70 -6.08 5.87
C TYR A 142 -12.94 -6.33 5.02
N SER A 143 -12.96 -5.81 3.78
CA SER A 143 -14.07 -6.08 2.85
C SER A 143 -14.24 -7.59 2.63
N ASN A 144 -15.43 -7.99 2.19
CA ASN A 144 -15.74 -9.40 1.95
C ASN A 144 -14.75 -10.05 0.96
N THR A 145 -14.38 -9.32 -0.09
CA THR A 145 -13.39 -9.77 -1.06
C THR A 145 -12.05 -10.07 -0.40
N VAL A 146 -11.52 -9.14 0.41
CA VAL A 146 -10.25 -9.31 1.13
C VAL A 146 -10.33 -10.47 2.13
N SER A 147 -11.41 -10.56 2.90
CA SER A 147 -11.63 -11.63 3.87
C SER A 147 -11.65 -13.02 3.22
N ASN A 148 -12.29 -13.15 2.06
CA ASN A 148 -12.34 -14.41 1.31
C ASN A 148 -10.96 -14.77 0.73
N LEU A 149 -10.18 -13.78 0.29
CA LEU A 149 -8.82 -13.99 -0.20
C LEU A 149 -7.89 -14.48 0.91
N LEU A 150 -7.93 -13.85 2.07
CA LEU A 150 -7.14 -14.27 3.23
C LEU A 150 -7.46 -15.70 3.69
N ARG A 151 -8.74 -16.09 3.68
CA ARG A 151 -9.18 -17.47 4.04
C ARG A 151 -8.66 -18.53 3.05
N LYS A 152 -8.65 -18.22 1.74
CA LYS A 152 -8.17 -19.16 0.70
C LYS A 152 -6.66 -19.42 0.76
N GLN A 153 -5.88 -18.53 1.37
CA GLN A 153 -4.44 -18.48 1.21
C GLN A 153 -3.60 -18.89 2.44
N MET A 154 -4.16 -19.55 3.41
CA MET A 154 -3.38 -20.05 4.56
C MET A 154 -2.25 -21.05 4.17
N SER A 155 -2.03 -21.32 2.87
CA SER A 155 -1.11 -22.35 2.37
C SER A 155 0.08 -21.88 1.51
N THR A 156 0.22 -20.60 1.13
CA THR A 156 1.31 -20.16 0.26
C THR A 156 2.19 -19.07 0.87
N ASN A 157 3.48 -19.42 1.05
CA ASN A 157 4.49 -18.54 1.65
C ASN A 157 5.24 -17.70 0.60
N ILE A 158 4.55 -16.81 -0.14
CA ILE A 158 5.19 -15.94 -1.13
C ILE A 158 5.45 -14.56 -0.52
N ASN A 159 6.70 -14.09 -0.59
CA ASN A 159 7.10 -12.79 -0.07
C ASN A 159 7.86 -12.00 -1.16
N ILE A 160 7.29 -10.88 -1.61
CA ILE A 160 7.93 -9.93 -2.53
C ILE A 160 8.27 -8.66 -1.74
N ASP A 161 9.55 -8.48 -1.44
CA ASP A 161 10.02 -7.37 -0.64
C ASP A 161 10.24 -6.09 -1.48
N LYS A 162 10.63 -5.00 -0.82
CA LYS A 162 10.91 -3.70 -1.47
C LYS A 162 11.99 -3.81 -2.55
N LYS A 163 13.04 -4.62 -2.35
CA LYS A 163 14.11 -4.81 -3.34
C LYS A 163 13.60 -5.55 -4.57
N ASP A 164 12.70 -6.51 -4.39
CA ASP A 164 12.06 -7.23 -5.48
C ASP A 164 11.19 -6.28 -6.32
N ARG A 165 10.37 -5.45 -5.67
CA ARG A 165 9.58 -4.41 -6.37
C ARG A 165 10.48 -3.43 -7.13
N GLN A 166 11.58 -3.02 -6.53
CA GLN A 166 12.54 -2.12 -7.19
C GLN A 166 13.20 -2.78 -8.40
N ILE A 167 13.58 -4.05 -8.32
CA ILE A 167 14.10 -4.83 -9.47
C ILE A 167 13.07 -4.87 -10.60
N LEU A 168 11.82 -5.26 -10.29
CA LEU A 168 10.73 -5.32 -11.27
C LEU A 168 10.47 -3.96 -11.93
N TYR A 169 10.42 -2.90 -11.14
CA TYR A 169 10.21 -1.54 -11.62
C TYR A 169 11.32 -1.10 -12.58
N GLU A 170 12.58 -1.23 -12.19
CA GLU A 170 13.71 -0.84 -13.03
C GLU A 170 13.80 -1.66 -14.32
N LEU A 171 13.54 -2.97 -14.26
CA LEU A 171 13.44 -3.81 -15.45
C LEU A 171 12.32 -3.32 -16.38
N SER A 172 11.19 -2.88 -15.83
CA SER A 172 10.06 -2.35 -16.61
C SER A 172 10.38 -1.06 -17.37
N LEU A 173 11.35 -0.30 -16.89
CA LEU A 173 11.91 0.90 -17.54
C LEU A 173 12.98 0.55 -18.59
N GLY A 174 13.33 -0.73 -18.76
CA GLY A 174 14.35 -1.18 -19.68
C GLY A 174 15.77 -1.17 -19.10
N THR A 175 15.93 -0.96 -17.80
CA THR A 175 17.25 -1.06 -17.15
C THR A 175 17.80 -2.47 -17.29
N LYS A 176 19.02 -2.61 -17.81
CA LYS A 176 19.66 -3.91 -17.99
C LYS A 176 20.07 -4.49 -16.62
N THR A 177 19.96 -5.81 -16.44
CA THR A 177 20.34 -6.48 -15.19
C THR A 177 21.73 -6.11 -14.69
N LYS A 178 22.70 -5.94 -15.58
CA LYS A 178 24.08 -5.53 -15.24
C LYS A 178 24.18 -4.13 -14.60
N ASP A 179 23.21 -3.27 -14.84
CA ASP A 179 23.19 -1.89 -14.35
C ASP A 179 22.37 -1.75 -13.05
N LEU A 180 21.53 -2.75 -12.70
CA LEU A 180 20.73 -2.75 -11.50
C LEU A 180 21.53 -2.59 -10.18
N PRO A 181 22.76 -3.12 -10.03
CA PRO A 181 23.55 -2.91 -8.81
C PRO A 181 23.86 -1.44 -8.48
N LYS A 182 23.74 -0.55 -9.46
CA LYS A 182 23.93 0.90 -9.26
C LYS A 182 22.73 1.55 -8.55
N ILE A 183 21.56 0.87 -8.60
CA ILE A 183 20.27 1.41 -8.14
C ILE A 183 19.77 0.62 -6.95
N VAL A 184 19.85 -0.72 -7.05
CA VAL A 184 19.42 -1.64 -5.99
C VAL A 184 20.67 -2.10 -5.22
N PRO A 185 20.73 -2.00 -3.89
CA PRO A 185 21.91 -2.35 -3.11
C PRO A 185 22.07 -3.87 -3.00
N LEU A 186 22.36 -4.53 -4.13
CA LEU A 186 22.59 -5.96 -4.30
C LEU A 186 23.67 -6.22 -5.34
N SER A 187 24.39 -7.36 -5.20
CA SER A 187 25.28 -7.84 -6.24
C SER A 187 24.49 -8.36 -7.46
N ILE A 188 25.15 -8.46 -8.62
CA ILE A 188 24.53 -9.05 -9.83
C ILE A 188 24.00 -10.45 -9.53
N ALA A 189 24.79 -11.28 -8.86
CA ALA A 189 24.36 -12.64 -8.47
C ALA A 189 23.13 -12.65 -7.55
N GLY A 190 23.05 -11.68 -6.63
CA GLY A 190 21.89 -11.49 -5.76
C GLY A 190 20.64 -11.09 -6.55
N ILE A 191 20.79 -10.20 -7.53
CA ILE A 191 19.70 -9.78 -8.41
C ILE A 191 19.20 -10.94 -9.28
N GLU A 192 20.11 -11.70 -9.90
CA GLU A 192 19.73 -12.85 -10.72
C GLU A 192 19.03 -13.95 -9.89
N LYS A 193 19.49 -14.18 -8.66
CA LYS A 193 18.81 -15.10 -7.74
C LYS A 193 17.39 -14.63 -7.45
N ARG A 194 17.18 -13.34 -7.17
CA ARG A 194 15.86 -12.76 -6.91
C ARG A 194 14.96 -12.82 -8.14
N LYS A 195 15.47 -12.51 -9.32
CA LYS A 195 14.73 -12.65 -10.58
C LYS A 195 14.24 -14.08 -10.81
N ARG A 196 15.09 -15.10 -10.53
CA ARG A 196 14.69 -16.50 -10.62
C ARG A 196 13.54 -16.82 -9.66
N ILE A 197 13.66 -16.42 -8.40
CA ILE A 197 12.59 -16.60 -7.40
C ILE A 197 11.31 -15.89 -7.83
N LEU A 198 11.41 -14.67 -8.35
CA LEU A 198 10.24 -13.92 -8.86
C LEU A 198 9.57 -14.62 -10.04
N LYS A 199 10.35 -15.24 -10.94
CA LYS A 199 9.83 -16.04 -12.03
C LYS A 199 9.09 -17.29 -11.55
N GLU A 200 9.65 -17.98 -10.54
CA GLU A 200 9.00 -19.11 -9.85
C GLU A 200 7.67 -18.67 -9.23
N ILE A 201 7.67 -17.54 -8.51
CA ILE A 201 6.47 -16.97 -7.85
C ILE A 201 5.38 -16.62 -8.87
N PHE A 202 5.76 -16.13 -10.04
CA PHE A 202 4.82 -15.67 -11.07
C PHE A 202 4.49 -16.74 -12.12
N ASP A 203 5.01 -17.96 -11.96
CA ASP A 203 4.79 -19.09 -12.86
C ASP A 203 5.26 -18.79 -14.31
N VAL A 204 6.47 -18.22 -14.42
CA VAL A 204 7.11 -17.82 -15.69
C VAL A 204 8.60 -18.21 -15.76
N GLU A 205 8.99 -19.32 -15.10
CA GLU A 205 10.39 -19.75 -14.95
C GLU A 205 11.11 -19.91 -16.29
N ASP A 206 10.45 -20.55 -17.23
CA ASP A 206 11.01 -20.86 -18.56
C ASP A 206 10.95 -19.68 -19.53
N GLN A 207 10.51 -18.51 -19.06
CA GLN A 207 10.31 -17.33 -19.90
C GLN A 207 11.34 -16.24 -19.60
N GLY A 208 11.53 -15.33 -20.58
CA GLY A 208 12.43 -14.19 -20.43
C GLY A 208 11.93 -13.11 -19.45
N ASP A 209 12.78 -12.11 -19.20
CA ASP A 209 12.44 -10.98 -18.32
C ASP A 209 11.20 -10.19 -18.79
N LYS A 210 10.89 -10.23 -20.09
CA LYS A 210 9.68 -9.62 -20.63
C LYS A 210 8.40 -10.25 -20.05
N ALA A 211 8.35 -11.56 -19.90
CA ALA A 211 7.21 -12.25 -19.31
C ALA A 211 7.08 -11.94 -17.81
N LEU A 212 8.21 -11.91 -17.09
CA LEU A 212 8.27 -11.48 -15.69
C LEU A 212 7.69 -10.06 -15.51
N ILE A 213 8.06 -9.10 -16.37
CA ILE A 213 7.56 -7.73 -16.34
C ILE A 213 6.06 -7.68 -16.65
N LEU A 214 5.59 -8.41 -17.69
CA LEU A 214 4.18 -8.45 -18.03
C LEU A 214 3.35 -9.00 -16.88
N LYS A 215 3.81 -10.09 -16.25
CA LYS A 215 3.13 -10.69 -15.12
C LYS A 215 3.12 -9.79 -13.89
N ALA A 216 4.23 -9.10 -13.64
CA ALA A 216 4.32 -8.10 -12.57
C ALA A 216 3.34 -6.94 -12.76
N ARG A 217 3.11 -6.49 -14.02
CA ARG A 217 2.08 -5.48 -14.36
C ARG A 217 0.67 -6.01 -14.17
N GLU A 218 0.40 -7.21 -14.67
CA GLU A 218 -0.91 -7.87 -14.50
C GLU A 218 -1.29 -7.99 -13.02
N LEU A 219 -0.32 -8.38 -12.19
CA LEU A 219 -0.49 -8.52 -10.75
C LEU A 219 -0.37 -7.17 -9.98
N GLY A 220 -0.13 -6.07 -10.69
CA GLY A 220 -0.11 -4.72 -10.12
C GLY A 220 1.09 -4.40 -9.24
N PHE A 221 2.22 -5.07 -9.39
CA PHE A 221 3.47 -4.74 -8.69
C PHE A 221 4.24 -3.57 -9.31
N ILE A 222 3.94 -3.27 -10.57
CA ILE A 222 4.55 -2.16 -11.34
C ILE A 222 3.55 -1.58 -12.36
#